data_e3110b318dd1d69d15e2f1989a515f8e
#
_entry.id   e3110b318dd1d69d15e2f1989a515f8e
#
_cell.length_a   1.000
_cell.length_b   1.000
_cell.length_c   1.000
_cell.angle_alpha   90.00
_cell.angle_beta   90.00
_cell.angle_gamma   90.00
#
_symmetry.space_group_name_H-M   'P 1'
#
loop_
_entity.id
_entity.type
_entity.pdbx_description
1 polymer ?
#
loop_
_entity_poly.entity_id
_entity_poly.type
_entity_poly.pdbx_seq_one_letter_code
_entity_poly.pdbx_strand_id
1 'polypeptide(L)'
;AASDVYKRQSGAKRMASLILLLGRLAYIMVLAVINGSVGFICAMGVTLMGAVGVAKALGETIALSYGMIIGLAIGCGVLRGLLRYLEQYSNHYIAFRLLAVLRDKIFGALRTLCPAKLESKQKGSIIAMITSDIETLEVFYAHTISPICIAVIVSAAVVLFVGMVSSWYLALIALAGYITVGIIVPLISSGKLKESGVRYRAEFASFNAYFLDSIKGIKDIVLNNAGKKR
;
A
#
# COMPACT_ATOMS: atom_id res chain seq x y z
N ALA A 1 28.17 17.03 4.58
CA ALA A 1 28.45 15.88 5.48
C ALA A 1 27.17 15.14 5.88
N ALA A 2 26.10 15.81 6.37
CA ALA A 2 24.86 15.10 6.78
C ALA A 2 24.08 14.54 5.57
N SER A 3 24.08 15.21 4.42
CA SER A 3 23.44 14.76 3.18
C SER A 3 24.10 13.52 2.57
N ASP A 4 25.38 13.32 2.77
CA ASP A 4 26.13 12.20 2.20
C ASP A 4 25.98 10.91 3.02
N VAL A 5 25.81 11.03 4.34
CA VAL A 5 25.46 9.88 5.23
C VAL A 5 24.06 9.36 4.89
N TYR A 6 23.13 10.25 4.54
CA TYR A 6 21.78 9.87 4.17
C TYR A 6 21.69 9.16 2.81
N LYS A 7 22.60 9.48 1.88
CA LYS A 7 22.66 8.82 0.56
C LYS A 7 23.21 7.39 0.58
N ARG A 8 23.97 7.01 1.62
CA ARG A 8 24.66 5.70 1.71
C ARG A 8 23.87 4.57 2.38
N GLN A 9 22.72 4.84 2.99
CA GLN A 9 21.90 3.75 3.53
C GLN A 9 21.18 3.01 2.41
N SER A 10 21.41 1.70 2.28
CA SER A 10 20.68 0.85 1.34
C SER A 10 19.17 0.91 1.60
N GLY A 11 18.35 0.82 0.56
CA GLY A 11 16.88 0.84 0.68
C GLY A 11 16.36 -0.16 1.72
N ALA A 12 17.00 -1.33 1.82
CA ALA A 12 16.68 -2.36 2.81
C ALA A 12 16.88 -1.90 4.27
N LYS A 13 17.96 -1.16 4.58
CA LYS A 13 18.18 -0.62 5.91
C LYS A 13 17.16 0.46 6.29
N ARG A 14 16.74 1.28 5.33
CA ARG A 14 15.68 2.27 5.56
C ARG A 14 14.33 1.59 5.81
N MET A 15 14.00 0.55 5.03
CA MET A 15 12.80 -0.24 5.25
C MET A 15 12.80 -0.92 6.62
N ALA A 16 13.89 -1.54 7.00
CA ALA A 16 14.03 -2.15 8.33
C ALA A 16 13.86 -1.12 9.46
N SER A 17 14.42 0.08 9.32
CA SER A 17 14.27 1.16 10.30
C SER A 17 12.81 1.65 10.42
N LEU A 18 12.10 1.73 9.30
CA LEU A 18 10.67 2.08 9.29
C LEU A 18 9.81 0.98 9.93
N ILE A 19 10.13 -0.29 9.68
CA ILE A 19 9.44 -1.42 10.31
C ILE A 19 9.70 -1.45 11.83
N LEU A 20 10.92 -1.16 12.27
CA LEU A 20 11.26 -1.04 13.70
C LEU A 20 10.49 0.08 14.40
N LEU A 21 10.08 1.12 13.66
CA LEU A 21 9.25 2.21 14.20
C LEU A 21 7.84 1.74 14.59
N LEU A 22 7.35 0.63 14.01
CA LEU A 22 6.08 0.03 14.42
C LEU A 22 6.05 -0.36 15.90
N GLY A 23 7.18 -0.79 16.48
CA GLY A 23 7.30 -1.09 17.91
C GLY A 23 6.09 -1.87 18.45
N ARG A 24 5.34 -1.24 19.38
CA ARG A 24 4.14 -1.83 20.00
C ARG A 24 2.97 -2.06 19.04
N LEU A 25 2.97 -1.51 17.83
CA LEU A 25 1.90 -1.69 16.85
C LEU A 25 2.11 -2.94 15.96
N ALA A 26 3.27 -3.63 16.12
CA ALA A 26 3.59 -4.81 15.31
C ALA A 26 2.55 -5.93 15.45
N TYR A 27 1.94 -6.11 16.64
CA TYR A 27 0.89 -7.12 16.84
C TYR A 27 -0.37 -6.83 16.01
N ILE A 28 -0.71 -5.55 15.82
CA ILE A 28 -1.86 -5.16 14.98
C ILE A 28 -1.55 -5.45 13.51
N MET A 29 -0.30 -5.25 13.08
CA MET A 29 0.16 -5.61 11.74
C MET A 29 0.05 -7.11 11.49
N VAL A 30 0.46 -7.94 12.45
CA VAL A 30 0.29 -9.40 12.37
C VAL A 30 -1.17 -9.77 12.26
N LEU A 31 -2.04 -9.16 13.07
CA LEU A 31 -3.49 -9.38 13.01
C LEU A 31 -4.08 -8.98 11.64
N ALA A 32 -3.64 -7.85 11.07
CA ALA A 32 -4.05 -7.43 9.73
C ALA A 32 -3.64 -8.46 8.67
N VAL A 33 -2.41 -8.97 8.73
CA VAL A 33 -1.90 -10.00 7.80
C VAL A 33 -2.67 -11.31 7.93
N ILE A 34 -3.00 -11.75 9.16
CA ILE A 34 -3.81 -12.95 9.39
C ILE A 34 -5.21 -12.76 8.80
N ASN A 35 -5.90 -11.65 9.14
CA ASN A 35 -7.24 -11.36 8.63
C ASN A 35 -7.25 -11.29 7.10
N GLY A 36 -6.25 -10.62 6.49
CA GLY A 36 -6.13 -10.54 5.04
C GLY A 36 -5.89 -11.91 4.40
N SER A 37 -4.99 -12.72 4.96
CA SER A 37 -4.68 -14.06 4.43
C SER A 37 -5.90 -14.98 4.50
N VAL A 38 -6.58 -15.05 5.64
CA VAL A 38 -7.81 -15.84 5.80
C VAL A 38 -8.92 -15.30 4.89
N GLY A 39 -9.04 -13.98 4.75
CA GLY A 39 -9.99 -13.35 3.84
C GLY A 39 -9.77 -13.74 2.37
N PHE A 40 -8.52 -13.85 1.91
CA PHE A 40 -8.19 -14.34 0.56
C PHE A 40 -8.49 -15.83 0.40
N ILE A 41 -8.24 -16.66 1.43
CA ILE A 41 -8.63 -18.07 1.42
C ILE A 41 -10.15 -18.22 1.32
N CYS A 42 -10.92 -17.39 2.03
CA CYS A 42 -12.37 -17.36 1.89
C CYS A 42 -12.82 -16.97 0.47
N ALA A 43 -12.12 -16.01 -0.17
CA ALA A 43 -12.40 -15.67 -1.56
C ALA A 43 -12.21 -16.84 -2.52
N MET A 44 -11.12 -17.59 -2.33
CA MET A 44 -10.87 -18.81 -3.10
C MET A 44 -11.95 -19.87 -2.81
N GLY A 45 -12.42 -19.95 -1.57
CA GLY A 45 -13.52 -20.81 -1.18
C GLY A 45 -14.83 -20.50 -1.95
N VAL A 46 -15.16 -19.22 -2.12
CA VAL A 46 -16.32 -18.81 -2.95
C VAL A 46 -16.18 -19.31 -4.38
N THR A 47 -15.00 -19.07 -5.00
CA THR A 47 -14.73 -19.49 -6.37
C THR A 47 -14.77 -21.01 -6.52
N LEU A 48 -14.19 -21.74 -5.54
CA LEU A 48 -14.17 -23.20 -5.53
C LEU A 48 -15.58 -23.76 -5.41
N MET A 49 -16.42 -23.21 -4.51
CA MET A 49 -17.82 -23.64 -4.37
C MET A 49 -18.63 -23.35 -5.64
N GLY A 50 -18.34 -22.24 -6.32
CA GLY A 50 -18.93 -21.96 -7.63
C GLY A 50 -18.55 -23.01 -8.67
N ALA A 51 -17.29 -23.38 -8.78
CA ALA A 51 -16.80 -24.43 -9.68
C ALA A 51 -17.43 -25.82 -9.37
N VAL A 52 -17.49 -26.18 -8.08
CA VAL A 52 -18.13 -27.41 -7.61
C VAL A 52 -19.62 -27.42 -7.97
N GLY A 53 -20.34 -26.29 -7.82
CA GLY A 53 -21.73 -26.17 -8.19
C GLY A 53 -21.96 -26.36 -9.68
N VAL A 54 -21.10 -25.80 -10.53
CA VAL A 54 -21.16 -25.97 -11.99
C VAL A 54 -20.86 -27.43 -12.37
N ALA A 55 -19.80 -28.03 -11.83
CA ALA A 55 -19.46 -29.44 -12.10
C ALA A 55 -20.63 -30.37 -11.75
N LYS A 56 -21.27 -30.16 -10.60
CA LYS A 56 -22.45 -30.92 -10.19
C LYS A 56 -23.64 -30.72 -11.15
N ALA A 57 -23.83 -29.51 -11.67
CA ALA A 57 -24.88 -29.22 -12.65
C ALA A 57 -24.62 -29.90 -14.02
N LEU A 58 -23.35 -30.11 -14.36
CA LEU A 58 -22.93 -30.86 -15.57
C LEU A 58 -23.01 -32.39 -15.42
N GLY A 59 -23.47 -32.91 -14.27
CA GLY A 59 -23.69 -34.33 -14.04
C GLY A 59 -22.62 -35.05 -13.25
N GLU A 60 -21.62 -34.34 -12.73
CA GLU A 60 -20.62 -34.94 -11.86
C GLU A 60 -21.20 -35.40 -10.53
N THR A 61 -20.82 -36.58 -10.06
CA THR A 61 -21.28 -37.18 -8.81
C THR A 61 -20.59 -36.55 -7.60
N ILE A 62 -21.12 -35.41 -7.12
CA ILE A 62 -20.58 -34.67 -5.97
C ILE A 62 -21.51 -34.90 -4.75
N ALA A 63 -20.92 -35.36 -3.64
CA ALA A 63 -21.65 -35.67 -2.40
C ALA A 63 -22.28 -34.45 -1.74
N LEU A 64 -21.80 -33.23 -1.99
CA LEU A 64 -22.33 -32.00 -1.41
C LEU A 64 -23.70 -31.67 -2.04
N SER A 65 -24.69 -31.35 -1.21
CA SER A 65 -25.98 -30.84 -1.70
C SER A 65 -25.85 -29.40 -2.24
N TYR A 66 -26.73 -28.98 -3.14
CA TYR A 66 -26.73 -27.59 -3.62
C TYR A 66 -26.90 -26.57 -2.49
N GLY A 67 -27.73 -26.89 -1.48
CA GLY A 67 -27.88 -26.03 -0.30
C GLY A 67 -26.59 -25.86 0.48
N MET A 68 -25.77 -26.92 0.62
CA MET A 68 -24.46 -26.84 1.26
C MET A 68 -23.46 -26.02 0.44
N ILE A 69 -23.43 -26.20 -0.88
CA ILE A 69 -22.55 -25.45 -1.79
C ILE A 69 -22.86 -23.95 -1.68
N ILE A 70 -24.14 -23.58 -1.80
CA ILE A 70 -24.58 -22.19 -1.70
C ILE A 70 -24.32 -21.64 -0.28
N GLY A 71 -24.65 -22.39 0.76
CA GLY A 71 -24.41 -21.99 2.15
C GLY A 71 -22.95 -21.73 2.45
N LEU A 72 -22.04 -22.60 2.00
CA LEU A 72 -20.60 -22.40 2.12
C LEU A 72 -20.10 -21.22 1.32
N ALA A 73 -20.58 -21.01 0.10
CA ALA A 73 -20.22 -19.86 -0.72
C ALA A 73 -20.63 -18.54 -0.05
N ILE A 74 -21.89 -18.47 0.46
CA ILE A 74 -22.39 -17.29 1.18
C ILE A 74 -21.58 -17.07 2.46
N GLY A 75 -21.36 -18.12 3.25
CA GLY A 75 -20.57 -18.05 4.49
C GLY A 75 -19.14 -17.52 4.25
N CYS A 76 -18.46 -18.06 3.25
CA CYS A 76 -17.14 -17.56 2.82
C CYS A 76 -17.20 -16.12 2.34
N GLY A 77 -18.23 -15.72 1.60
CA GLY A 77 -18.42 -14.35 1.10
C GLY A 77 -18.62 -13.35 2.24
N VAL A 78 -19.49 -13.65 3.20
CA VAL A 78 -19.73 -12.80 4.38
C VAL A 78 -18.47 -12.68 5.23
N LEU A 79 -17.81 -13.83 5.52
CA LEU A 79 -16.58 -13.86 6.31
C LEU A 79 -15.45 -13.06 5.62
N ARG A 80 -15.31 -13.19 4.30
CA ARG A 80 -14.37 -12.37 3.52
C ARG A 80 -14.61 -10.87 3.71
N GLY A 81 -15.87 -10.43 3.63
CA GLY A 81 -16.22 -9.02 3.81
C GLY A 81 -15.83 -8.50 5.17
N LEU A 82 -16.15 -9.25 6.24
CA LEU A 82 -15.78 -8.91 7.61
C LEU A 82 -14.25 -8.87 7.82
N LEU A 83 -13.55 -9.91 7.36
CA LEU A 83 -12.09 -10.00 7.49
C LEU A 83 -11.37 -8.89 6.70
N ARG A 84 -11.89 -8.53 5.52
CA ARG A 84 -11.37 -7.41 4.72
C ARG A 84 -11.56 -6.08 5.42
N TYR A 85 -12.69 -5.87 6.05
CA TYR A 85 -12.93 -4.68 6.87
C TYR A 85 -11.92 -4.60 8.03
N LEU A 86 -11.75 -5.70 8.79
CA LEU A 86 -10.80 -5.74 9.92
C LEU A 86 -9.35 -5.54 9.48
N GLU A 87 -8.95 -6.11 8.35
CA GLU A 87 -7.63 -5.89 7.74
C GLU A 87 -7.41 -4.41 7.42
N GLN A 88 -8.32 -3.80 6.68
CA GLN A 88 -8.21 -2.40 6.28
C GLN A 88 -8.24 -1.46 7.49
N TYR A 89 -9.16 -1.69 8.43
CA TYR A 89 -9.22 -0.92 9.67
C TYR A 89 -7.89 -0.98 10.43
N SER A 90 -7.31 -2.17 10.58
CA SER A 90 -6.03 -2.35 11.25
C SER A 90 -4.88 -1.63 10.54
N ASN A 91 -4.81 -1.72 9.22
CA ASN A 91 -3.79 -1.06 8.41
C ASN A 91 -3.85 0.47 8.53
N HIS A 92 -5.04 1.06 8.40
CA HIS A 92 -5.23 2.51 8.57
C HIS A 92 -5.00 2.96 10.01
N TYR A 93 -5.45 2.18 11.01
CA TYR A 93 -5.17 2.50 12.41
C TYR A 93 -3.66 2.59 12.69
N ILE A 94 -2.88 1.64 12.20
CA ILE A 94 -1.41 1.66 12.31
C ILE A 94 -0.84 2.91 11.64
N ALA A 95 -1.25 3.19 10.42
CA ALA A 95 -0.76 4.31 9.64
C ALA A 95 -1.04 5.65 10.36
N PHE A 96 -2.27 5.91 10.76
CA PHE A 96 -2.62 7.15 11.47
C PHE A 96 -1.94 7.28 12.83
N ARG A 97 -1.81 6.20 13.58
CA ARG A 97 -1.10 6.22 14.87
C ARG A 97 0.38 6.55 14.69
N LEU A 98 0.99 5.99 13.65
CA LEU A 98 2.37 6.25 13.31
C LEU A 98 2.60 7.69 12.84
N LEU A 99 1.68 8.22 12.01
CA LEU A 99 1.68 9.62 11.60
C LEU A 99 1.66 10.56 12.82
N ALA A 100 0.78 10.30 13.78
CA ALA A 100 0.69 11.10 15.01
C ALA A 100 2.04 11.11 15.76
N VAL A 101 2.65 9.93 15.98
CA VAL A 101 3.95 9.81 16.66
C VAL A 101 5.06 10.53 15.90
N LEU A 102 5.06 10.46 14.56
CA LEU A 102 6.06 11.15 13.73
C LEU A 102 5.89 12.67 13.81
N ARG A 103 4.65 13.16 13.72
CA ARG A 103 4.36 14.59 13.88
C ARG A 103 4.83 15.11 15.23
N ASP A 104 4.53 14.42 16.32
CA ASP A 104 4.97 14.80 17.66
C ASP A 104 6.50 14.86 17.76
N LYS A 105 7.21 13.88 17.21
CA LYS A 105 8.68 13.88 17.20
C LYS A 105 9.26 15.03 16.38
N ILE A 106 8.67 15.33 15.22
CA ILE A 106 9.13 16.44 14.38
C ILE A 106 8.87 17.78 15.08
N PHE A 107 7.69 17.98 15.66
CA PHE A 107 7.37 19.20 16.41
C PHE A 107 8.27 19.36 17.65
N GLY A 108 8.56 18.26 18.35
CA GLY A 108 9.54 18.25 19.43
C GLY A 108 10.94 18.71 18.98
N ALA A 109 11.43 18.17 17.86
CA ALA A 109 12.70 18.57 17.29
C ALA A 109 12.71 20.03 16.80
N LEU A 110 11.62 20.50 16.21
CA LEU A 110 11.48 21.90 15.78
C LEU A 110 11.52 22.87 16.95
N ARG A 111 10.87 22.55 18.09
CA ARG A 111 10.93 23.38 19.31
C ARG A 111 12.35 23.56 19.82
N THR A 112 13.15 22.52 19.78
CA THR A 112 14.56 22.59 20.24
C THR A 112 15.48 23.35 19.29
N LEU A 113 15.08 23.50 18.02
CA LEU A 113 15.84 24.18 16.98
C LEU A 113 15.43 25.65 16.78
N CYS A 114 14.29 26.08 17.34
CA CYS A 114 13.80 27.46 17.29
C CYS A 114 14.51 28.35 18.36
N PRO A 115 14.83 29.66 18.06
CA PRO A 115 14.70 30.33 16.78
C PRO A 115 15.93 30.24 15.88
N ALA A 116 17.12 29.98 16.44
CA ALA A 116 18.43 30.28 15.85
C ALA A 116 18.75 29.48 14.56
N LYS A 117 18.20 28.28 14.35
CA LYS A 117 18.51 27.42 13.18
C LYS A 117 17.43 27.38 12.11
N LEU A 118 16.27 27.96 12.37
CA LEU A 118 15.11 27.93 11.44
C LEU A 118 15.01 29.19 10.56
N GLU A 119 15.68 30.28 10.92
CA GLU A 119 15.66 31.51 10.14
C GLU A 119 16.24 31.38 8.73
N SER A 120 17.16 30.41 8.53
CA SER A 120 17.82 30.19 7.23
C SER A 120 17.02 29.26 6.29
N LYS A 121 15.95 28.59 6.74
CA LYS A 121 15.16 27.68 5.91
C LYS A 121 13.78 28.28 5.61
N GLN A 122 13.37 28.15 4.36
CA GLN A 122 12.05 28.59 3.93
C GLN A 122 10.98 27.85 4.73
N LYS A 123 10.16 28.57 5.48
CA LYS A 123 9.05 28.04 6.31
C LYS A 123 8.13 27.10 5.51
N GLY A 124 7.91 27.38 4.24
CA GLY A 124 7.10 26.54 3.34
C GLY A 124 7.66 25.13 3.11
N SER A 125 8.98 24.95 3.05
CA SER A 125 9.59 23.64 2.85
C SER A 125 9.43 22.74 4.09
N ILE A 126 9.43 23.34 5.29
CA ILE A 126 9.21 22.61 6.55
C ILE A 126 7.75 22.18 6.66
N ILE A 127 6.81 23.03 6.30
CA ILE A 127 5.39 22.72 6.27
C ILE A 127 5.12 21.60 5.27
N ALA A 128 5.67 21.68 4.05
CA ALA A 128 5.53 20.64 3.04
C ALA A 128 6.08 19.27 3.52
N MET A 129 7.22 19.27 4.23
CA MET A 129 7.78 18.06 4.83
C MET A 129 6.87 17.45 5.88
N ILE A 130 6.27 18.26 6.75
CA ILE A 130 5.38 17.79 7.83
C ILE A 130 4.04 17.28 7.29
N THR A 131 3.57 17.81 6.18
CA THR A 131 2.30 17.40 5.56
C THR A 131 2.52 16.29 4.53
N SER A 132 3.09 16.61 3.39
CA SER A 132 3.18 15.72 2.23
C SER A 132 4.11 14.53 2.42
N ASP A 133 5.31 14.73 3.02
CA ASP A 133 6.26 13.63 3.17
C ASP A 133 5.81 12.62 4.23
N ILE A 134 5.16 13.09 5.30
CA ILE A 134 4.61 12.21 6.33
C ILE A 134 3.41 11.42 5.78
N GLU A 135 2.52 12.03 4.99
CA GLU A 135 1.40 11.34 4.34
C GLU A 135 1.85 10.23 3.38
N THR A 136 2.99 10.41 2.72
CA THR A 136 3.58 9.35 1.90
C THR A 136 3.91 8.08 2.71
N LEU A 137 4.21 8.21 4.00
CA LEU A 137 4.45 7.08 4.90
C LEU A 137 3.16 6.32 5.24
N GLU A 138 2.01 6.98 5.23
CA GLU A 138 0.70 6.32 5.39
C GLU A 138 0.51 5.26 4.29
N VAL A 139 0.71 5.67 3.03
CA VAL A 139 0.60 4.77 1.88
C VAL A 139 1.55 3.57 2.02
N PHE A 140 2.77 3.81 2.51
CA PHE A 140 3.74 2.75 2.71
C PHE A 140 3.28 1.73 3.76
N TYR A 141 2.82 2.18 4.93
CA TYR A 141 2.39 1.28 6.01
C TYR A 141 1.06 0.59 5.72
N ALA A 142 0.06 1.33 5.21
CA ALA A 142 -1.27 0.78 4.97
C ALA A 142 -1.36 -0.07 3.70
N HIS A 143 -0.59 0.27 2.65
CA HIS A 143 -0.77 -0.29 1.32
C HIS A 143 0.45 -1.02 0.74
N THR A 144 1.54 -1.14 1.49
CA THR A 144 2.75 -1.84 1.01
C THR A 144 3.11 -3.05 1.85
N ILE A 145 3.31 -2.88 3.16
CA ILE A 145 3.84 -3.94 4.02
C ILE A 145 2.84 -5.10 4.14
N SER A 146 1.62 -4.80 4.60
CA SER A 146 0.59 -5.83 4.83
C SER A 146 0.22 -6.58 3.55
N PRO A 147 -0.08 -5.93 2.40
CA PRO A 147 -0.38 -6.64 1.16
C PRO A 147 0.75 -7.53 0.65
N ILE A 148 2.01 -7.13 0.80
CA ILE A 148 3.16 -7.98 0.39
C ILE A 148 3.22 -9.24 1.25
N CYS A 149 3.09 -9.11 2.59
CA CYS A 149 3.08 -10.27 3.48
C CYS A 149 1.91 -11.22 3.16
N ILE A 150 0.71 -10.66 2.95
CA ILE A 150 -0.48 -11.43 2.58
C ILE A 150 -0.26 -12.15 1.24
N ALA A 151 0.28 -11.46 0.22
CA ALA A 151 0.55 -12.04 -1.09
C ALA A 151 1.49 -13.24 -1.00
N VAL A 152 2.57 -13.14 -0.21
CA VAL A 152 3.52 -14.24 -0.01
C VAL A 152 2.84 -15.43 0.67
N ILE A 153 2.10 -15.20 1.76
CA ILE A 153 1.42 -16.26 2.51
C ILE A 153 0.37 -16.96 1.65
N VAL A 154 -0.47 -16.18 0.96
CA VAL A 154 -1.54 -16.72 0.11
C VAL A 154 -0.97 -17.45 -1.09
N SER A 155 0.06 -16.91 -1.76
CA SER A 155 0.71 -17.60 -2.88
C SER A 155 1.33 -18.94 -2.45
N ALA A 156 2.00 -18.97 -1.30
CA ALA A 156 2.55 -20.21 -0.75
C ALA A 156 1.42 -21.23 -0.44
N ALA A 157 0.34 -20.78 0.18
CA ALA A 157 -0.80 -21.64 0.49
C ALA A 157 -1.45 -22.21 -0.79
N VAL A 158 -1.60 -21.42 -1.85
CA VAL A 158 -2.15 -21.88 -3.13
C VAL A 158 -1.24 -22.87 -3.81
N VAL A 159 0.06 -22.59 -3.87
CA VAL A 159 1.05 -23.51 -4.48
C VAL A 159 1.05 -24.87 -3.77
N LEU A 160 1.04 -24.85 -2.43
CA LEU A 160 0.96 -26.10 -1.64
C LEU A 160 -0.37 -26.83 -1.88
N PHE A 161 -1.49 -26.11 -1.87
CA PHE A 161 -2.80 -26.70 -2.12
C PHE A 161 -2.89 -27.36 -3.51
N VAL A 162 -2.46 -26.67 -4.56
CA VAL A 162 -2.44 -27.21 -5.93
C VAL A 162 -1.51 -28.41 -6.03
N GLY A 163 -0.34 -28.36 -5.39
CA GLY A 163 0.62 -29.48 -5.39
C GLY A 163 0.07 -30.74 -4.73
N MET A 164 -0.65 -30.57 -3.61
CA MET A 164 -1.23 -31.71 -2.86
C MET A 164 -2.48 -32.29 -3.54
N VAL A 165 -3.35 -31.43 -4.09
CA VAL A 165 -4.68 -31.84 -4.59
C VAL A 165 -4.61 -32.25 -6.05
N SER A 166 -3.74 -31.63 -6.84
CA SER A 166 -3.70 -31.83 -8.29
C SER A 166 -2.39 -32.44 -8.75
N SER A 167 -1.36 -31.61 -8.90
CA SER A 167 -0.04 -32.06 -9.38
C SER A 167 1.04 -31.02 -9.04
N TRP A 168 2.23 -31.51 -8.70
CA TRP A 168 3.41 -30.65 -8.46
C TRP A 168 3.85 -29.91 -9.73
N TYR A 169 3.58 -30.44 -10.93
CA TYR A 169 3.84 -29.70 -12.18
C TYR A 169 2.96 -28.46 -12.31
N LEU A 170 1.68 -28.57 -11.97
CA LEU A 170 0.76 -27.43 -11.96
C LEU A 170 1.13 -26.42 -10.87
N ALA A 171 1.57 -26.90 -9.71
CA ALA A 171 2.07 -26.06 -8.63
C ALA A 171 3.30 -25.23 -9.05
N LEU A 172 4.23 -25.82 -9.83
CA LEU A 172 5.38 -25.12 -10.38
C LEU A 172 4.98 -24.05 -11.41
N ILE A 173 3.99 -24.31 -12.25
CA ILE A 173 3.45 -23.33 -13.20
C ILE A 173 2.82 -22.16 -12.43
N ALA A 174 2.03 -22.45 -11.39
CA ALA A 174 1.43 -21.41 -10.53
C ALA A 174 2.52 -20.57 -9.82
N LEU A 175 3.55 -21.22 -9.28
CA LEU A 175 4.70 -20.55 -8.66
C LEU A 175 5.42 -19.63 -9.64
N ALA A 176 5.68 -20.09 -10.86
CA ALA A 176 6.29 -19.26 -11.91
C ALA A 176 5.44 -18.03 -12.23
N GLY A 177 4.09 -18.19 -12.28
CA GLY A 177 3.16 -17.09 -12.44
C GLY A 177 3.24 -16.08 -11.29
N TYR A 178 3.24 -16.54 -10.03
CA TYR A 178 3.38 -15.67 -8.86
C TYR A 178 4.72 -14.94 -8.81
N ILE A 179 5.83 -15.60 -9.14
CA ILE A 179 7.14 -14.96 -9.24
C ILE A 179 7.14 -13.89 -10.34
N THR A 180 6.56 -14.19 -11.49
CA THR A 180 6.48 -13.25 -12.62
C THR A 180 5.70 -12.00 -12.21
N VAL A 181 4.50 -12.15 -11.68
CA VAL A 181 3.64 -11.01 -11.32
C VAL A 181 4.13 -10.30 -10.06
N GLY A 182 4.59 -11.04 -9.04
CA GLY A 182 4.98 -10.48 -7.75
C GLY A 182 6.39 -9.89 -7.71
N ILE A 183 7.30 -10.35 -8.56
CA ILE A 183 8.71 -9.95 -8.52
C ILE A 183 9.16 -9.35 -9.85
N ILE A 184 9.02 -10.07 -10.97
CA ILE A 184 9.59 -9.66 -12.26
C ILE A 184 8.92 -8.39 -12.77
N VAL A 185 7.58 -8.34 -12.80
CA VAL A 185 6.83 -7.18 -13.29
C VAL A 185 7.14 -5.92 -12.46
N PRO A 186 7.09 -5.92 -11.11
CA PRO A 186 7.47 -4.75 -10.30
C PRO A 186 8.92 -4.31 -10.51
N LEU A 187 9.86 -5.24 -10.64
CA LEU A 187 11.28 -4.90 -10.86
C LEU A 187 11.49 -4.21 -12.22
N ILE A 188 10.89 -4.73 -13.29
CA ILE A 188 10.99 -4.13 -14.64
C ILE A 188 10.30 -2.75 -14.65
N SER A 189 9.13 -2.65 -14.02
CA SER A 189 8.34 -1.41 -13.98
C SER A 189 9.01 -0.33 -13.14
N SER A 190 9.68 -0.69 -12.03
CA SER A 190 10.25 0.27 -11.09
C SER A 190 11.33 1.17 -11.72
N GLY A 191 12.13 0.64 -12.64
CA GLY A 191 13.16 1.40 -13.35
C GLY A 191 12.57 2.52 -14.22
N LYS A 192 11.57 2.18 -15.03
CA LYS A 192 10.90 3.13 -15.94
C LYS A 192 10.01 4.13 -15.20
N LEU A 193 9.29 3.66 -14.17
CA LEU A 193 8.38 4.47 -13.37
C LEU A 193 9.11 5.48 -12.48
N LYS A 194 10.33 5.20 -12.04
CA LYS A 194 11.11 6.11 -11.20
C LYS A 194 11.42 7.42 -11.93
N GLU A 195 11.89 7.36 -13.15
CA GLU A 195 12.21 8.55 -13.96
C GLU A 195 10.95 9.35 -14.29
N SER A 196 9.90 8.67 -14.76
CA SER A 196 8.59 9.29 -15.04
C SER A 196 7.97 9.91 -13.79
N GLY A 197 8.09 9.26 -12.62
CA GLY A 197 7.58 9.78 -11.36
C GLY A 197 8.32 11.02 -10.87
N VAL A 198 9.64 11.10 -11.04
CA VAL A 198 10.44 12.30 -10.73
C VAL A 198 10.04 13.45 -11.65
N ARG A 199 9.91 13.19 -12.94
CA ARG A 199 9.48 14.19 -13.94
C ARG A 199 8.07 14.70 -13.65
N TYR A 200 7.12 13.80 -13.40
CA TYR A 200 5.75 14.17 -13.03
C TYR A 200 5.70 15.07 -11.80
N ARG A 201 6.45 14.74 -10.73
CA ARG A 201 6.51 15.56 -9.51
C ARG A 201 7.08 16.96 -9.79
N ALA A 202 8.10 17.06 -10.63
CA ALA A 202 8.69 18.35 -11.00
C ALA A 202 7.70 19.20 -11.81
N GLU A 203 7.01 18.61 -12.79
CA GLU A 203 5.99 19.26 -13.60
C GLU A 203 4.79 19.70 -12.74
N PHE A 204 4.33 18.84 -11.82
CA PHE A 204 3.24 19.16 -10.90
C PHE A 204 3.61 20.26 -9.90
N ALA A 205 4.85 20.28 -9.40
CA ALA A 205 5.34 21.36 -8.55
C ALA A 205 5.40 22.70 -9.29
N SER A 206 5.86 22.72 -10.55
CA SER A 206 5.88 23.93 -11.38
C SER A 206 4.47 24.42 -11.71
N PHE A 207 3.55 23.51 -12.00
CA PHE A 207 2.13 23.83 -12.20
C PHE A 207 1.51 24.47 -10.96
N ASN A 208 1.73 23.87 -9.78
CA ASN A 208 1.22 24.43 -8.52
C ASN A 208 1.80 25.81 -8.20
N ALA A 209 3.10 26.01 -8.46
CA ALA A 209 3.72 27.31 -8.29
C ALA A 209 3.09 28.36 -9.21
N TYR A 210 2.91 28.02 -10.48
CA TYR A 210 2.26 28.88 -11.48
C TYR A 210 0.80 29.19 -11.12
N PHE A 211 0.05 28.18 -10.65
CA PHE A 211 -1.32 28.33 -10.24
C PHE A 211 -1.46 29.25 -9.01
N LEU A 212 -0.63 29.04 -7.99
CA LEU A 212 -0.61 29.88 -6.79
C LEU A 212 -0.20 31.33 -7.10
N ASP A 213 0.77 31.52 -7.98
CA ASP A 213 1.19 32.83 -8.45
C ASP A 213 0.05 33.55 -9.22
N SER A 214 -0.68 32.80 -10.04
CA SER A 214 -1.84 33.31 -10.77
C SER A 214 -2.99 33.71 -9.82
N ILE A 215 -3.25 32.93 -8.77
CA ILE A 215 -4.26 33.29 -7.75
C ILE A 215 -3.82 34.54 -6.97
N LYS A 216 -2.57 34.62 -6.54
CA LYS A 216 -2.05 35.77 -5.82
C LYS A 216 -2.09 37.05 -6.67
N GLY A 217 -1.78 36.93 -7.96
CA GLY A 217 -1.79 38.02 -8.92
C GLY A 217 -3.13 38.23 -9.64
N ILE A 218 -4.23 37.59 -9.21
CA ILE A 218 -5.50 37.59 -9.96
C ILE A 218 -6.05 39.02 -10.18
N LYS A 219 -5.86 39.89 -9.22
CA LYS A 219 -6.27 41.29 -9.31
C LYS A 219 -5.53 42.01 -10.45
N ASP A 220 -4.23 41.80 -10.55
CA ASP A 220 -3.39 42.43 -11.60
C ASP A 220 -3.68 41.81 -12.97
N ILE A 221 -3.94 40.51 -13.03
CA ILE A 221 -4.34 39.81 -14.25
C ILE A 221 -5.66 40.36 -14.79
N VAL A 222 -6.65 40.57 -13.92
CA VAL A 222 -7.95 41.12 -14.31
C VAL A 222 -7.84 42.58 -14.70
N LEU A 223 -7.14 43.42 -13.93
CA LEU A 223 -6.97 44.84 -14.21
C LEU A 223 -6.25 45.09 -15.53
N ASN A 224 -5.29 44.24 -15.90
CA ASN A 224 -4.52 44.36 -17.13
C ASN A 224 -5.09 43.53 -18.31
N ASN A 225 -6.29 42.93 -18.14
CA ASN A 225 -6.93 42.08 -19.16
C ASN A 225 -6.02 40.98 -19.70
N ALA A 226 -5.11 40.46 -18.86
CA ALA A 226 -4.06 39.52 -19.22
C ALA A 226 -4.49 38.04 -19.16
N GLY A 227 -5.78 37.75 -18.87
CA GLY A 227 -6.29 36.38 -18.69
C GLY A 227 -6.12 35.43 -19.89
N LYS A 228 -6.05 35.98 -21.13
CA LYS A 228 -5.81 35.17 -22.32
C LYS A 228 -4.31 34.87 -22.60
N LYS A 229 -3.42 35.55 -21.90
CA LYS A 229 -1.96 35.40 -22.06
C LYS A 229 -1.32 34.49 -21.01
N ARG A 230 -2.11 34.05 -20.04
CA ARG A 230 -1.73 33.22 -18.91
C ARG A 230 -2.62 31.97 -18.79
#